data_283e396f50a1b3a7a800f43fa1d73bcf
#
_entry.id   283e396f50a1b3a7a800f43fa1d73bcf
#
_cell.length_a   1.000
_cell.length_b   1.000
_cell.length_c   1.000
_cell.angle_alpha   90.00
_cell.angle_beta   90.00
_cell.angle_gamma   90.00
#
_symmetry.space_group_name_H-M   'P 1'
#
loop_
_entity.id
_entity.type
_entity.pdbx_description
1 polymer ?
#
loop_
_entity_poly.entity_id
_entity_poly.type
_entity_poly.pdbx_seq_one_letter_code
_entity_poly.pdbx_strand_id
1 'polypeptide(L)'
;IRLTHPAAPLAAAPSHARRGNSRCGAGLVRNLLRGMVCAVLTVQMLTGCARSTPQEPVQWDLSPEAQRTYATLLLDQSIRGDDKEGVLEAVKLLLTLENRPQPFIDAAAWLMLNRETSEARSLLEQAVKRVPGDLGLHLLLAETWLEQGDNEQALKILKEYRKQRPDSELVQQELGILYVKTGHFKDADKVFSALPQRLRTSFVRYAHAQALVGLKQPHRAIQQLRLAVQESPEFVDAWFELARLLEADRQFSEANEIYNSLIEQDPDNPDIWIRMVEGQIRAGKGQKALDYALNGPTTYGYKLTAATLFLDARMYPEAEALLDGLKSDPNAPDEVHFYLAAIAYEYHKDVQETLNFLESIPPENRFYDRALRLRIQLLHDQQRYEDAMQLILQGQSQFPTERDFRLMEIHLYLLQDRYKEALTAATAAQQIWPSDDEIAYVYGSVLDSLGRKREALAMMESIVARNPEDYQALNYVGYSLAEQGKDLDRAVLLLEAALKQAPDHAYILDSLAWAHFRRGENAEAWALVRRATSLPDGGDPTIWEHYGDIANA
;
A
#
# COMPACT_ATOMS: atom_id res chain seq x y z
N ILE A 1 -5.08 -0.09 17.47
CA ILE A 1 -4.28 0.54 16.38
C ILE A 1 -3.63 -0.60 15.62
N ARG A 2 -4.15 -0.99 14.45
CA ARG A 2 -3.46 -1.96 13.59
C ARG A 2 -2.37 -1.20 12.86
N LEU A 3 -1.11 -1.48 13.18
CA LEU A 3 0.06 -1.09 12.39
C LEU A 3 0.06 -1.96 11.11
N THR A 4 -0.77 -1.61 10.12
CA THR A 4 -0.71 -2.26 8.81
C THR A 4 0.40 -1.58 8.01
N HIS A 5 1.61 -2.14 8.04
CA HIS A 5 2.58 -1.93 6.98
C HIS A 5 2.26 -2.91 5.85
N PRO A 6 2.20 -2.47 4.59
CA PRO A 6 2.38 -3.39 3.48
C PRO A 6 3.83 -3.87 3.53
N ALA A 7 4.03 -5.17 3.66
CA ALA A 7 5.34 -5.79 3.49
C ALA A 7 5.85 -5.45 2.08
N ALA A 8 6.89 -4.63 2.01
CA ALA A 8 7.62 -4.42 0.78
C ALA A 8 8.36 -5.71 0.42
N PRO A 9 8.29 -6.19 -0.83
CA PRO A 9 9.13 -7.29 -1.26
C PRO A 9 10.59 -6.80 -1.24
N LEU A 10 11.46 -7.56 -0.58
CA LEU A 10 12.91 -7.38 -0.57
C LEU A 10 13.42 -7.51 -2.01
N ALA A 11 13.64 -6.40 -2.68
CA ALA A 11 14.39 -6.34 -3.92
C ALA A 11 15.88 -6.29 -3.54
N ALA A 12 16.66 -7.21 -4.13
CA ALA A 12 18.10 -7.27 -4.02
C ALA A 12 18.73 -5.93 -4.44
N ALA A 13 19.55 -5.37 -3.56
CA ALA A 13 20.32 -4.17 -3.85
C ALA A 13 21.53 -4.51 -4.72
N PRO A 14 21.83 -3.73 -5.77
CA PRO A 14 23.15 -3.73 -6.36
C PRO A 14 24.07 -2.74 -5.62
N SER A 15 25.30 -3.21 -5.41
CA SER A 15 26.45 -2.56 -4.78
C SER A 15 26.76 -1.15 -5.30
N HIS A 16 27.10 -0.27 -4.35
CA HIS A 16 27.97 0.90 -4.40
C HIS A 16 28.28 1.59 -5.74
N ALA A 17 27.68 2.76 -5.94
CA ALA A 17 28.34 3.84 -6.66
C ALA A 17 28.08 5.18 -5.93
N ARG A 18 29.18 5.82 -5.53
CA ARG A 18 29.24 7.12 -4.87
C ARG A 18 28.44 8.17 -5.64
N ARG A 19 27.47 8.80 -4.99
CA ARG A 19 26.82 10.00 -5.52
C ARG A 19 27.72 11.21 -5.29
N GLY A 20 28.42 11.61 -6.36
CA GLY A 20 28.99 12.95 -6.48
C GLY A 20 27.94 13.88 -7.07
N ASN A 21 27.74 15.02 -6.41
CA ASN A 21 26.90 16.11 -6.88
C ASN A 21 27.30 16.58 -8.29
N SER A 22 26.39 16.47 -9.25
CA SER A 22 26.46 17.26 -10.50
C SER A 22 25.03 17.55 -11.02
N ARG A 23 24.31 18.44 -10.31
CA ARG A 23 23.04 19.01 -10.82
C ARG A 23 23.22 20.07 -11.91
N CYS A 24 24.39 20.17 -12.56
CA CYS A 24 24.63 21.18 -13.60
C CYS A 24 24.72 20.65 -15.04
N GLY A 25 24.69 19.33 -15.31
CA GLY A 25 24.93 18.81 -16.66
C GLY A 25 23.69 18.63 -17.54
N ALA A 26 22.56 18.27 -16.97
CA ALA A 26 21.36 17.90 -17.74
C ALA A 26 20.66 19.10 -18.40
N GLY A 27 20.77 20.28 -17.81
CA GLY A 27 20.22 21.52 -18.39
C GLY A 27 21.00 22.02 -19.62
N LEU A 28 22.29 21.74 -19.69
CA LEU A 28 23.17 22.28 -20.75
C LEU A 28 23.01 21.52 -22.06
N VAL A 29 22.84 20.20 -22.01
CA VAL A 29 22.68 19.36 -23.23
C VAL A 29 21.31 19.57 -23.87
N ARG A 30 20.26 19.73 -23.08
CA ARG A 30 18.89 20.06 -23.57
C ARG A 30 18.85 21.45 -24.21
N ASN A 31 19.61 22.41 -23.67
CA ASN A 31 19.73 23.74 -24.22
C ASN A 31 20.69 23.82 -25.42
N LEU A 32 21.72 22.96 -25.50
CA LEU A 32 22.60 22.88 -26.68
C LEU A 32 21.89 22.26 -27.88
N LEU A 33 21.08 21.23 -27.71
CA LEU A 33 20.28 20.65 -28.81
C LEU A 33 19.15 21.59 -29.27
N ARG A 34 18.51 22.31 -28.33
CA ARG A 34 17.58 23.39 -28.69
C ARG A 34 18.30 24.62 -29.26
N GLY A 35 19.51 24.93 -28.80
CA GLY A 35 20.33 26.01 -29.28
C GLY A 35 20.89 25.79 -30.69
N MET A 36 21.25 24.55 -31.09
CA MET A 36 21.65 24.25 -32.45
C MET A 36 20.49 24.34 -33.46
N VAL A 37 19.26 23.98 -33.05
CA VAL A 37 18.07 24.18 -33.90
C VAL A 37 17.69 25.65 -34.01
N CYS A 38 17.86 26.45 -32.95
CA CYS A 38 17.61 27.90 -32.97
C CYS A 38 18.73 28.71 -33.67
N ALA A 39 20.00 28.28 -33.61
CA ALA A 39 21.12 29.01 -34.21
C ALA A 39 21.13 28.96 -35.75
N VAL A 40 20.56 27.91 -36.36
CA VAL A 40 20.36 27.84 -37.82
C VAL A 40 19.19 28.72 -38.26
N LEU A 41 18.24 29.01 -37.37
CA LEU A 41 17.07 29.87 -37.66
C LEU A 41 17.36 31.37 -37.49
N THR A 42 18.39 31.78 -36.71
CA THR A 42 18.70 33.19 -36.47
C THR A 42 19.62 33.84 -37.51
N VAL A 43 20.31 33.06 -38.31
CA VAL A 43 21.17 33.63 -39.40
C VAL A 43 20.34 34.01 -40.63
N GLN A 44 19.12 33.51 -40.80
CA GLN A 44 18.21 33.85 -41.93
C GLN A 44 17.27 35.02 -41.67
N MET A 45 17.24 35.62 -40.46
CA MET A 45 16.33 36.73 -40.14
C MET A 45 16.90 38.15 -40.36
N LEU A 46 18.09 38.30 -40.92
CA LEU A 46 18.69 39.64 -41.13
C LEU A 46 18.70 40.18 -42.56
N THR A 47 18.01 39.52 -43.49
CA THR A 47 17.88 40.09 -44.84
C THR A 47 16.43 39.87 -45.34
N GLY A 48 15.64 40.93 -45.31
CA GLY A 48 14.46 41.07 -46.18
C GLY A 48 13.08 41.00 -45.53
N CYS A 49 12.43 42.16 -45.35
CA CYS A 49 10.99 42.24 -45.21
C CYS A 49 10.30 41.69 -46.46
N ALA A 50 9.86 40.47 -46.42
CA ALA A 50 8.86 39.94 -47.33
C ALA A 50 7.84 39.15 -46.50
N ARG A 51 6.54 39.45 -46.72
CA ARG A 51 5.42 38.73 -46.09
C ARG A 51 5.58 37.24 -46.35
N SER A 52 6.04 36.49 -45.36
CA SER A 52 6.08 35.02 -45.38
C SER A 52 4.73 34.47 -44.95
N THR A 53 4.08 33.71 -45.79
CA THR A 53 3.06 32.72 -45.46
C THR A 53 3.60 31.81 -44.32
N PRO A 54 2.75 31.35 -43.39
CA PRO A 54 3.22 30.38 -42.38
C PRO A 54 3.79 29.14 -43.10
N GLN A 55 5.10 28.95 -43.03
CA GLN A 55 5.70 27.68 -43.44
C GLN A 55 5.25 26.62 -42.46
N GLU A 56 4.66 25.55 -43.00
CA GLU A 56 4.45 24.30 -42.26
C GLU A 56 5.78 23.88 -41.60
N PRO A 57 5.73 23.30 -40.40
CA PRO A 57 6.94 22.81 -39.74
C PRO A 57 7.64 21.82 -40.64
N VAL A 58 8.91 22.06 -40.93
CA VAL A 58 9.74 21.17 -41.74
C VAL A 58 9.76 19.80 -41.06
N GLN A 59 9.03 18.84 -41.63
CA GLN A 59 9.09 17.45 -41.23
C GLN A 59 10.44 16.91 -41.75
N TRP A 60 11.39 16.71 -40.81
CA TRP A 60 12.64 16.04 -41.14
C TRP A 60 12.33 14.56 -41.43
N ASP A 61 12.43 14.17 -42.68
CA ASP A 61 12.27 12.78 -43.08
C ASP A 61 13.55 12.01 -42.72
N LEU A 62 13.66 11.68 -41.43
CA LEU A 62 14.78 10.91 -40.94
C LEU A 62 14.72 9.49 -41.43
N SER A 63 15.83 8.95 -41.91
CA SER A 63 15.90 7.54 -42.27
C SER A 63 15.47 6.64 -41.10
N PRO A 64 14.91 5.45 -41.34
CA PRO A 64 14.52 4.54 -40.26
C PRO A 64 15.64 4.23 -39.27
N GLU A 65 16.89 4.22 -39.74
CA GLU A 65 18.08 4.02 -38.90
C GLU A 65 18.35 5.23 -37.99
N ALA A 66 18.22 6.45 -38.51
CA ALA A 66 18.36 7.66 -37.74
C ALA A 66 17.23 7.81 -36.70
N GLN A 67 15.99 7.46 -37.06
CA GLN A 67 14.85 7.43 -36.14
C GLN A 67 15.06 6.41 -35.01
N ARG A 68 15.59 5.21 -35.33
CA ARG A 68 15.92 4.19 -34.31
C ARG A 68 17.00 4.68 -33.39
N THR A 69 18.07 5.28 -33.90
CA THR A 69 19.17 5.83 -33.10
C THR A 69 18.66 6.92 -32.17
N TYR A 70 17.85 7.84 -32.66
CA TYR A 70 17.21 8.89 -31.88
C TYR A 70 16.35 8.30 -30.76
N ALA A 71 15.46 7.37 -31.07
CA ALA A 71 14.58 6.76 -30.09
C ALA A 71 15.35 5.97 -29.01
N THR A 72 16.45 5.31 -29.37
CA THR A 72 17.32 4.61 -28.39
C THR A 72 18.04 5.59 -27.48
N LEU A 73 18.56 6.70 -28.00
CA LEU A 73 19.19 7.75 -27.20
C LEU A 73 18.17 8.46 -26.30
N LEU A 74 16.98 8.73 -26.81
CA LEU A 74 15.87 9.29 -26.04
C LEU A 74 15.51 8.39 -24.86
N LEU A 75 15.40 7.07 -25.09
CA LEU A 75 15.12 6.10 -24.04
C LEU A 75 16.20 6.12 -22.95
N ASP A 76 17.47 6.02 -23.32
CA ASP A 76 18.60 6.04 -22.35
C ASP A 76 18.62 7.36 -21.53
N GLN A 77 18.42 8.49 -22.20
CA GLN A 77 18.37 9.79 -21.53
C GLN A 77 17.17 9.92 -20.60
N SER A 78 16.00 9.46 -21.02
CA SER A 78 14.77 9.55 -20.25
C SER A 78 14.80 8.64 -19.01
N ILE A 79 15.34 7.42 -19.15
CA ILE A 79 15.56 6.51 -18.00
C ILE A 79 16.50 7.16 -16.99
N ARG A 80 17.62 7.74 -17.43
CA ARG A 80 18.57 8.42 -16.52
C ARG A 80 18.02 9.71 -15.91
N GLY A 81 17.14 10.39 -16.63
CA GLY A 81 16.52 11.65 -16.22
C GLY A 81 15.22 11.49 -15.42
N ASP A 82 14.79 10.25 -15.19
CA ASP A 82 13.50 9.91 -14.53
C ASP A 82 12.29 10.57 -15.23
N ASP A 83 12.31 10.57 -16.59
CA ASP A 83 11.32 11.20 -17.46
C ASP A 83 10.37 10.16 -18.06
N LYS A 84 9.21 9.97 -17.42
CA LYS A 84 8.19 9.01 -17.88
C LYS A 84 7.68 9.30 -19.28
N GLU A 85 7.41 10.56 -19.60
CA GLU A 85 6.86 10.94 -20.91
C GLU A 85 7.87 10.62 -22.03
N GLY A 86 9.14 10.93 -21.81
CA GLY A 86 10.22 10.61 -22.73
C GLY A 86 10.43 9.10 -22.91
N VAL A 87 10.31 8.29 -21.85
CA VAL A 87 10.35 6.82 -21.96
C VAL A 87 9.21 6.31 -22.85
N LEU A 88 7.98 6.76 -22.62
CA LEU A 88 6.82 6.33 -23.40
C LEU A 88 6.88 6.79 -24.86
N GLU A 89 7.40 8.00 -25.14
CA GLU A 89 7.63 8.48 -26.49
C GLU A 89 8.68 7.64 -27.23
N ALA A 90 9.82 7.39 -26.57
CA ALA A 90 10.88 6.57 -27.13
C ALA A 90 10.41 5.16 -27.48
N VAL A 91 9.68 4.52 -26.57
CA VAL A 91 9.14 3.18 -26.75
C VAL A 91 8.15 3.12 -27.91
N LYS A 92 7.26 4.12 -28.04
CA LYS A 92 6.30 4.20 -29.14
C LYS A 92 6.99 4.22 -30.51
N LEU A 93 8.10 4.93 -30.62
CA LEU A 93 8.92 4.93 -31.82
C LEU A 93 9.62 3.58 -32.05
N LEU A 94 10.23 3.02 -30.99
CA LEU A 94 10.95 1.74 -31.06
C LEU A 94 10.03 0.57 -31.42
N LEU A 95 8.77 0.57 -30.97
CA LEU A 95 7.79 -0.47 -31.34
C LEU A 95 7.56 -0.57 -32.85
N THR A 96 7.85 0.47 -33.62
CA THR A 96 7.74 0.43 -35.10
C THR A 96 9.06 0.10 -35.81
N LEU A 97 10.19 0.39 -35.17
CA LEU A 97 11.51 0.39 -35.80
C LEU A 97 12.45 -0.71 -35.31
N GLU A 98 12.22 -1.23 -34.09
CA GLU A 98 13.17 -2.14 -33.44
C GLU A 98 12.64 -3.56 -33.35
N ASN A 99 13.52 -4.53 -33.55
CA ASN A 99 13.24 -5.97 -33.43
C ASN A 99 14.09 -6.64 -32.34
N ARG A 100 14.98 -5.88 -31.67
CA ARG A 100 15.75 -6.40 -30.54
C ARG A 100 14.94 -6.25 -29.25
N PRO A 101 14.96 -7.22 -28.33
CA PRO A 101 14.16 -7.20 -27.12
C PRO A 101 14.66 -6.18 -26.09
N GLN A 102 15.98 -5.90 -26.05
CA GLN A 102 16.62 -5.17 -24.95
C GLN A 102 16.00 -3.79 -24.66
N PRO A 103 15.74 -2.90 -25.65
CA PRO A 103 15.15 -1.60 -25.35
C PRO A 103 13.75 -1.70 -24.68
N PHE A 104 12.98 -2.72 -25.03
CA PHE A 104 11.67 -2.96 -24.42
C PHE A 104 11.79 -3.53 -23.02
N ILE A 105 12.80 -4.37 -22.77
CA ILE A 105 13.14 -4.91 -21.46
C ILE A 105 13.55 -3.75 -20.53
N ASP A 106 14.46 -2.88 -20.96
CA ASP A 106 14.96 -1.75 -20.17
C ASP A 106 13.83 -0.77 -19.81
N ALA A 107 13.01 -0.42 -20.79
CA ALA A 107 11.86 0.45 -20.59
C ALA A 107 10.81 -0.16 -19.64
N ALA A 108 10.48 -1.44 -19.83
CA ALA A 108 9.50 -2.12 -18.99
C ALA A 108 10.01 -2.29 -17.56
N ALA A 109 11.29 -2.64 -17.37
CA ALA A 109 11.91 -2.74 -16.05
C ALA A 109 11.89 -1.38 -15.32
N TRP A 110 12.23 -0.30 -16.03
CA TRP A 110 12.15 1.05 -15.48
C TRP A 110 10.72 1.44 -15.06
N LEU A 111 9.72 1.16 -15.93
CA LEU A 111 8.30 1.43 -15.63
C LEU A 111 7.84 0.65 -14.38
N MET A 112 8.22 -0.63 -14.26
CA MET A 112 7.87 -1.44 -13.09
C MET A 112 8.52 -0.91 -11.80
N LEU A 113 9.79 -0.50 -11.84
CA LEU A 113 10.48 0.11 -10.70
C LEU A 113 9.80 1.40 -10.23
N ASN A 114 9.20 2.16 -11.16
CA ASN A 114 8.46 3.39 -10.87
C ASN A 114 6.97 3.15 -10.59
N ARG A 115 6.55 1.89 -10.38
CA ARG A 115 5.16 1.46 -10.09
C ARG A 115 4.16 1.72 -11.22
N GLU A 116 4.64 1.90 -12.44
CA GLU A 116 3.85 2.12 -13.65
C GLU A 116 3.55 0.76 -14.33
N THR A 117 3.03 -0.19 -13.56
CA THR A 117 2.87 -1.59 -13.99
C THR A 117 1.87 -1.75 -15.14
N SER A 118 0.88 -0.88 -15.26
CA SER A 118 -0.10 -0.89 -16.36
C SER A 118 0.53 -0.51 -17.69
N GLU A 119 1.37 0.53 -17.70
CA GLU A 119 2.11 0.99 -18.87
C GLU A 119 3.18 -0.03 -19.28
N ALA A 120 3.91 -0.59 -18.30
CA ALA A 120 4.84 -1.67 -18.54
C ALA A 120 4.17 -2.87 -19.23
N ARG A 121 2.99 -3.27 -18.76
CA ARG A 121 2.21 -4.35 -19.36
C ARG A 121 1.81 -4.04 -20.80
N SER A 122 1.23 -2.87 -21.03
CA SER A 122 0.80 -2.45 -22.37
C SER A 122 1.98 -2.46 -23.37
N LEU A 123 3.16 -2.00 -22.92
CA LEU A 123 4.39 -2.07 -23.67
C LEU A 123 4.78 -3.52 -23.97
N LEU A 124 4.83 -4.37 -22.95
CA LEU A 124 5.29 -5.76 -23.07
C LEU A 124 4.36 -6.60 -23.94
N GLU A 125 3.04 -6.39 -23.90
CA GLU A 125 2.07 -7.04 -24.79
C GLU A 125 2.32 -6.71 -26.27
N GLN A 126 2.76 -5.50 -26.55
CA GLN A 126 3.13 -5.09 -27.91
C GLN A 126 4.52 -5.63 -28.30
N ALA A 127 5.48 -5.57 -27.37
CA ALA A 127 6.84 -6.06 -27.58
C ALA A 127 6.87 -7.58 -27.83
N VAL A 128 6.10 -8.36 -27.09
CA VAL A 128 5.95 -9.82 -27.30
C VAL A 128 5.39 -10.16 -28.68
N LYS A 129 4.45 -9.38 -29.20
CA LYS A 129 3.95 -9.55 -30.59
C LYS A 129 5.03 -9.24 -31.60
N ARG A 130 5.90 -8.29 -31.33
CA ARG A 130 6.99 -7.86 -32.20
C ARG A 130 8.16 -8.83 -32.16
N VAL A 131 8.52 -9.34 -31.00
CA VAL A 131 9.64 -10.24 -30.75
C VAL A 131 9.16 -11.49 -29.99
N PRO A 132 8.34 -12.35 -30.61
CA PRO A 132 7.67 -13.46 -29.91
C PRO A 132 8.63 -14.56 -29.44
N GLY A 133 9.86 -14.54 -29.93
CA GLY A 133 10.89 -15.54 -29.58
C GLY A 133 11.71 -15.21 -28.34
N ASP A 134 11.53 -14.07 -27.71
CA ASP A 134 12.31 -13.66 -26.56
C ASP A 134 11.65 -14.07 -25.23
N LEU A 135 12.38 -14.84 -24.42
CA LEU A 135 11.88 -15.30 -23.11
C LEU A 135 11.81 -14.16 -22.10
N GLY A 136 12.76 -13.23 -22.10
CA GLY A 136 12.83 -12.12 -21.16
C GLY A 136 11.59 -11.24 -21.19
N LEU A 137 11.11 -10.93 -22.39
CA LEU A 137 9.86 -10.18 -22.58
C LEU A 137 8.64 -10.92 -22.00
N HIS A 138 8.57 -12.25 -22.19
CA HIS A 138 7.48 -13.05 -21.63
C HIS A 138 7.56 -13.17 -20.11
N LEU A 139 8.77 -13.24 -19.55
CA LEU A 139 8.97 -13.26 -18.09
C LEU A 139 8.54 -11.93 -17.47
N LEU A 140 8.98 -10.80 -18.02
CA LEU A 140 8.55 -9.49 -17.53
C LEU A 140 7.03 -9.30 -17.65
N LEU A 141 6.44 -9.73 -18.78
CA LEU A 141 4.99 -9.68 -18.93
C LEU A 141 4.26 -10.52 -17.87
N ALA A 142 4.76 -11.72 -17.58
CA ALA A 142 4.21 -12.56 -16.51
C ALA A 142 4.37 -11.89 -15.14
N GLU A 143 5.50 -11.24 -14.85
CA GLU A 143 5.73 -10.52 -13.62
C GLU A 143 4.73 -9.37 -13.40
N THR A 144 4.37 -8.61 -14.45
CA THR A 144 3.33 -7.56 -14.34
C THR A 144 1.95 -8.09 -13.95
N TRP A 145 1.63 -9.33 -14.29
CA TRP A 145 0.40 -9.99 -13.86
C TRP A 145 0.49 -10.52 -12.43
N LEU A 146 1.68 -10.98 -12.00
CA LEU A 146 1.93 -11.37 -10.61
C LEU A 146 1.79 -10.19 -9.65
N GLU A 147 2.29 -9.02 -10.02
CA GLU A 147 2.14 -7.79 -9.21
C GLU A 147 0.67 -7.39 -8.98
N GLN A 148 -0.21 -7.74 -9.92
CA GLN A 148 -1.66 -7.55 -9.76
C GLN A 148 -2.38 -8.72 -9.06
N GLY A 149 -1.65 -9.78 -8.73
CA GLY A 149 -2.23 -10.97 -8.12
C GLY A 149 -2.90 -11.93 -9.10
N ASP A 150 -2.84 -11.69 -10.42
CA ASP A 150 -3.41 -12.60 -11.43
C ASP A 150 -2.41 -13.69 -11.82
N ASN A 151 -2.28 -14.66 -10.93
CA ASN A 151 -1.37 -15.79 -11.07
C ASN A 151 -1.69 -16.66 -12.31
N GLU A 152 -2.97 -16.76 -12.67
CA GLU A 152 -3.38 -17.59 -13.81
C GLU A 152 -2.95 -17.01 -15.16
N GLN A 153 -3.05 -15.69 -15.34
CA GLN A 153 -2.57 -15.04 -16.55
C GLN A 153 -1.05 -15.13 -16.64
N ALA A 154 -0.32 -14.93 -15.54
CA ALA A 154 1.12 -15.11 -15.52
C ALA A 154 1.54 -16.52 -15.98
N LEU A 155 0.92 -17.55 -15.43
CA LEU A 155 1.16 -18.94 -15.81
C LEU A 155 0.79 -19.23 -17.28
N LYS A 156 -0.30 -18.64 -17.77
CA LYS A 156 -0.76 -18.80 -19.14
C LYS A 156 0.29 -18.31 -20.15
N ILE A 157 0.89 -17.15 -19.89
CA ILE A 157 1.92 -16.56 -20.77
C ILE A 157 3.10 -17.53 -20.95
N LEU A 158 3.67 -18.06 -19.88
CA LEU A 158 4.81 -18.96 -19.98
C LEU A 158 4.43 -20.37 -20.50
N LYS A 159 3.23 -20.86 -20.20
CA LYS A 159 2.70 -22.11 -20.76
C LYS A 159 2.52 -22.00 -22.30
N GLU A 160 2.03 -20.86 -22.79
CA GLU A 160 1.89 -20.62 -24.23
C GLU A 160 3.25 -20.48 -24.91
N TYR A 161 4.19 -19.75 -24.32
CA TYR A 161 5.57 -19.68 -24.81
C TYR A 161 6.23 -21.06 -24.90
N ARG A 162 6.06 -21.90 -23.85
CA ARG A 162 6.57 -23.28 -23.83
C ARG A 162 6.00 -24.14 -24.95
N LYS A 163 4.72 -23.99 -25.33
CA LYS A 163 4.12 -24.73 -26.45
C LYS A 163 4.82 -24.44 -27.77
N GLN A 164 5.30 -23.21 -27.95
CA GLN A 164 6.04 -22.80 -29.17
C GLN A 164 7.49 -23.28 -29.13
N ARG A 165 8.05 -23.56 -27.96
CA ARG A 165 9.45 -23.95 -27.72
C ARG A 165 9.56 -25.10 -26.74
N PRO A 166 9.04 -26.29 -27.07
CA PRO A 166 8.94 -27.42 -26.12
C PRO A 166 10.29 -27.93 -25.63
N ASP A 167 11.34 -27.79 -26.44
CA ASP A 167 12.70 -28.28 -26.15
C ASP A 167 13.54 -27.28 -25.36
N SER A 168 13.01 -26.10 -25.04
CA SER A 168 13.74 -25.10 -24.26
C SER A 168 13.74 -25.48 -22.78
N GLU A 169 14.87 -25.99 -22.32
CA GLU A 169 15.10 -26.34 -20.91
C GLU A 169 15.03 -25.11 -20.00
N LEU A 170 15.47 -23.94 -20.49
CA LEU A 170 15.40 -22.68 -19.75
C LEU A 170 13.94 -22.27 -19.45
N VAL A 171 13.05 -22.43 -20.43
CA VAL A 171 11.60 -22.17 -20.21
C VAL A 171 11.01 -23.08 -19.15
N GLN A 172 11.48 -24.34 -19.08
CA GLN A 172 11.03 -25.28 -18.05
C GLN A 172 11.51 -24.83 -16.65
N GLN A 173 12.76 -24.38 -16.56
CA GLN A 173 13.31 -23.81 -15.33
C GLN A 173 12.48 -22.61 -14.84
N GLU A 174 12.25 -21.62 -15.71
CA GLU A 174 11.49 -20.41 -15.40
C GLU A 174 10.03 -20.73 -15.04
N LEU A 175 9.41 -21.66 -15.74
CA LEU A 175 8.06 -22.13 -15.40
C LEU A 175 8.02 -22.80 -14.03
N GLY A 176 9.06 -23.55 -13.64
CA GLY A 176 9.20 -24.12 -12.30
C GLY A 176 9.25 -23.03 -11.23
N ILE A 177 10.04 -21.97 -11.46
CA ILE A 177 10.14 -20.82 -10.55
C ILE A 177 8.78 -20.11 -10.45
N LEU A 178 8.09 -19.89 -11.57
CA LEU A 178 6.78 -19.28 -11.58
C LEU A 178 5.75 -20.13 -10.83
N TYR A 179 5.80 -21.46 -10.95
CA TYR A 179 4.94 -22.34 -10.17
C TYR A 179 5.17 -22.19 -8.66
N VAL A 180 6.41 -21.95 -8.21
CA VAL A 180 6.69 -21.65 -6.79
C VAL A 180 6.04 -20.34 -6.38
N LYS A 181 6.28 -19.27 -7.13
CA LYS A 181 5.70 -17.92 -6.87
C LYS A 181 4.16 -17.96 -6.78
N THR A 182 3.52 -18.82 -7.59
CA THR A 182 2.06 -18.93 -7.67
C THR A 182 1.46 -20.03 -6.78
N GLY A 183 2.26 -20.68 -5.95
CA GLY A 183 1.80 -21.72 -5.02
C GLY A 183 1.47 -23.09 -5.65
N HIS A 184 1.80 -23.30 -6.94
CA HIS A 184 1.60 -24.57 -7.63
C HIS A 184 2.76 -25.56 -7.35
N PHE A 185 2.98 -25.84 -6.08
CA PHE A 185 4.17 -26.57 -5.60
C PHE A 185 4.33 -27.98 -6.19
N LYS A 186 3.22 -28.69 -6.47
CA LYS A 186 3.29 -30.02 -7.11
C LYS A 186 3.84 -29.95 -8.53
N ASP A 187 3.43 -28.96 -9.30
CA ASP A 187 3.91 -28.77 -10.65
C ASP A 187 5.36 -28.28 -10.65
N ALA A 188 5.74 -27.42 -9.69
CA ALA A 188 7.11 -27.00 -9.48
C ALA A 188 8.04 -28.20 -9.17
N ASP A 189 7.69 -29.05 -8.20
CA ASP A 189 8.48 -30.27 -7.86
C ASP A 189 8.65 -31.20 -9.06
N LYS A 190 7.57 -31.41 -9.85
CA LYS A 190 7.63 -32.21 -11.07
C LYS A 190 8.61 -31.65 -12.09
N VAL A 191 8.56 -30.34 -12.31
CA VAL A 191 9.44 -29.66 -13.27
C VAL A 191 10.88 -29.71 -12.80
N PHE A 192 11.19 -29.32 -11.56
CA PHE A 192 12.56 -29.28 -11.05
C PHE A 192 13.19 -30.68 -10.95
N SER A 193 12.38 -31.70 -10.60
CA SER A 193 12.85 -33.08 -10.56
C SER A 193 13.20 -33.64 -11.95
N ALA A 194 12.57 -33.11 -13.00
CA ALA A 194 12.84 -33.51 -14.39
C ALA A 194 14.00 -32.74 -15.05
N LEU A 195 14.44 -31.61 -14.46
CA LEU A 195 15.53 -30.82 -15.04
C LEU A 195 16.85 -31.60 -15.08
N PRO A 196 17.65 -31.47 -16.14
CA PRO A 196 19.01 -32.00 -16.21
C PRO A 196 19.90 -31.42 -15.09
N GLN A 197 20.90 -32.19 -14.65
CA GLN A 197 21.79 -31.77 -13.56
C GLN A 197 22.48 -30.42 -13.81
N ARG A 198 22.88 -30.13 -15.05
CA ARG A 198 23.53 -28.87 -15.44
C ARG A 198 22.67 -27.61 -15.24
N LEU A 199 21.36 -27.76 -15.13
CA LEU A 199 20.41 -26.66 -14.91
C LEU A 199 19.95 -26.56 -13.45
N ARG A 200 20.33 -27.49 -12.60
CA ARG A 200 20.01 -27.48 -11.16
C ARG A 200 21.04 -26.63 -10.41
N THR A 201 21.14 -25.35 -10.79
CA THR A 201 21.98 -24.37 -10.11
C THR A 201 21.54 -24.18 -8.65
N SER A 202 22.38 -23.57 -7.84
CA SER A 202 22.06 -23.23 -6.44
C SER A 202 20.73 -22.51 -6.30
N PHE A 203 20.44 -21.55 -7.19
CA PHE A 203 19.15 -20.84 -7.21
C PHE A 203 17.96 -21.75 -7.55
N VAL A 204 18.10 -22.65 -8.52
CA VAL A 204 17.05 -23.62 -8.86
C VAL A 204 16.81 -24.61 -7.72
N ARG A 205 17.88 -25.06 -7.04
CA ARG A 205 17.76 -25.92 -5.85
C ARG A 205 17.04 -25.21 -4.71
N TYR A 206 17.34 -23.95 -4.50
CA TYR A 206 16.65 -23.10 -3.52
C TYR A 206 15.15 -22.97 -3.86
N ALA A 207 14.80 -22.65 -5.09
CA ALA A 207 13.40 -22.60 -5.54
C ALA A 207 12.70 -23.98 -5.41
N HIS A 208 13.41 -25.07 -5.72
CA HIS A 208 12.89 -26.42 -5.50
C HIS A 208 12.63 -26.70 -4.02
N ALA A 209 13.55 -26.27 -3.15
CA ALA A 209 13.35 -26.41 -1.70
C ALA A 209 12.11 -25.64 -1.22
N GLN A 210 11.86 -24.43 -1.71
CA GLN A 210 10.64 -23.68 -1.42
C GLN A 210 9.37 -24.44 -1.85
N ALA A 211 9.39 -25.06 -3.05
CA ALA A 211 8.28 -25.91 -3.49
C ALA A 211 8.05 -27.09 -2.54
N LEU A 212 9.14 -27.75 -2.11
CA LEU A 212 9.09 -28.90 -1.19
C LEU A 212 8.58 -28.51 0.21
N VAL A 213 8.93 -27.31 0.68
CA VAL A 213 8.34 -26.73 1.92
C VAL A 213 6.83 -26.57 1.77
N GLY A 214 6.38 -25.99 0.64
CA GLY A 214 4.96 -25.85 0.33
C GLY A 214 4.20 -27.18 0.25
N LEU A 215 4.92 -28.27 -0.12
CA LEU A 215 4.41 -29.64 -0.12
C LEU A 215 4.52 -30.33 1.24
N LYS A 216 4.99 -29.65 2.28
CA LYS A 216 5.23 -30.20 3.61
C LYS A 216 6.24 -31.38 3.60
N GLN A 217 7.30 -31.28 2.78
CA GLN A 217 8.36 -32.27 2.65
C GLN A 217 9.72 -31.68 3.10
N PRO A 218 9.87 -31.29 4.39
CA PRO A 218 11.04 -30.55 4.88
C PRO A 218 12.37 -31.31 4.70
N HIS A 219 12.41 -32.60 4.88
CA HIS A 219 13.64 -33.36 4.71
C HIS A 219 14.19 -33.32 3.27
N ARG A 220 13.31 -33.37 2.26
CA ARG A 220 13.73 -33.18 0.86
C ARG A 220 14.19 -31.76 0.59
N ALA A 221 13.51 -30.76 1.19
CA ALA A 221 13.90 -29.36 1.08
C ALA A 221 15.31 -29.14 1.67
N ILE A 222 15.58 -29.65 2.86
CA ILE A 222 16.91 -29.59 3.50
C ILE A 222 18.00 -30.19 2.57
N GLN A 223 17.74 -31.34 1.93
CA GLN A 223 18.67 -31.91 0.97
C GLN A 223 18.99 -30.99 -0.21
N GLN A 224 17.96 -30.35 -0.78
CA GLN A 224 18.17 -29.39 -1.89
C GLN A 224 18.94 -28.16 -1.43
N LEU A 225 18.64 -27.62 -0.24
CA LEU A 225 19.36 -26.48 0.31
C LEU A 225 20.83 -26.81 0.62
N ARG A 226 21.12 -27.97 1.20
CA ARG A 226 22.51 -28.40 1.42
C ARG A 226 23.31 -28.46 0.12
N LEU A 227 22.70 -28.94 -0.96
CA LEU A 227 23.33 -28.92 -2.29
C LEU A 227 23.48 -27.51 -2.82
N ALA A 228 22.50 -26.63 -2.58
CA ALA A 228 22.56 -25.22 -3.00
C ALA A 228 23.73 -24.48 -2.33
N VAL A 229 23.88 -24.60 -1.01
CA VAL A 229 24.95 -23.93 -0.27
C VAL A 229 26.31 -24.55 -0.50
N GLN A 230 26.37 -25.83 -0.83
CA GLN A 230 27.62 -26.49 -1.24
C GLN A 230 28.10 -25.99 -2.61
N GLU A 231 27.19 -25.73 -3.53
CA GLU A 231 27.49 -25.23 -4.87
C GLU A 231 27.82 -23.74 -4.86
N SER A 232 27.12 -22.95 -4.04
CA SER A 232 27.31 -21.51 -3.88
C SER A 232 27.34 -21.14 -2.39
N PRO A 233 28.52 -21.21 -1.73
CA PRO A 233 28.65 -20.85 -0.32
C PRO A 233 28.29 -19.40 0.02
N GLU A 234 28.37 -18.51 -0.97
CA GLU A 234 27.97 -17.10 -0.87
C GLU A 234 26.45 -16.86 -0.92
N PHE A 235 25.64 -17.93 -1.16
CA PHE A 235 24.19 -17.79 -1.27
C PHE A 235 23.53 -17.72 0.13
N VAL A 236 23.57 -16.56 0.73
CA VAL A 236 23.11 -16.29 2.10
C VAL A 236 21.65 -16.70 2.33
N ASP A 237 20.74 -16.45 1.37
CA ASP A 237 19.32 -16.82 1.49
C ASP A 237 19.12 -18.34 1.61
N ALA A 238 19.93 -19.14 0.91
CA ALA A 238 19.86 -20.59 1.01
C ALA A 238 20.36 -21.10 2.37
N TRP A 239 21.39 -20.47 2.95
CA TRP A 239 21.85 -20.77 4.30
C TRP A 239 20.80 -20.47 5.35
N PHE A 240 20.12 -19.31 5.26
CA PHE A 240 19.07 -18.97 6.18
C PHE A 240 17.89 -19.94 6.12
N GLU A 241 17.44 -20.27 4.92
CA GLU A 241 16.32 -21.19 4.76
C GLU A 241 16.70 -22.60 5.27
N LEU A 242 17.97 -23.01 5.05
CA LEU A 242 18.50 -24.25 5.61
C LEU A 242 18.46 -24.22 7.15
N ALA A 243 19.00 -23.17 7.77
CA ALA A 243 19.01 -23.03 9.22
C ALA A 243 17.59 -23.02 9.80
N ARG A 244 16.65 -22.29 9.16
CA ARG A 244 15.25 -22.25 9.56
C ARG A 244 14.58 -23.64 9.51
N LEU A 245 14.84 -24.42 8.47
CA LEU A 245 14.29 -25.77 8.35
C LEU A 245 14.93 -26.74 9.35
N LEU A 246 16.23 -26.59 9.63
CA LEU A 246 16.91 -27.35 10.65
C LEU A 246 16.36 -27.05 12.05
N GLU A 247 16.05 -25.76 12.36
CA GLU A 247 15.36 -25.40 13.61
C GLU A 247 14.00 -26.07 13.73
N ALA A 248 13.20 -26.02 12.63
CA ALA A 248 11.89 -26.66 12.58
C ALA A 248 11.98 -28.21 12.78
N ASP A 249 13.07 -28.82 12.30
CA ASP A 249 13.39 -30.22 12.46
C ASP A 249 14.11 -30.52 13.79
N ARG A 250 14.21 -29.54 14.71
CA ARG A 250 14.88 -29.58 16.01
C ARG A 250 16.41 -29.86 15.95
N GLN A 251 17.04 -29.65 14.82
CA GLN A 251 18.49 -29.75 14.64
C GLN A 251 19.17 -28.40 15.00
N PHE A 252 18.94 -27.93 16.23
CA PHE A 252 19.34 -26.59 16.68
C PHE A 252 20.85 -26.34 16.67
N SER A 253 21.67 -27.38 16.86
CA SER A 253 23.14 -27.26 16.87
C SER A 253 23.63 -26.80 15.50
N GLU A 254 23.24 -27.53 14.45
CA GLU A 254 23.65 -27.23 13.07
C GLU A 254 23.10 -25.87 12.60
N ALA A 255 21.85 -25.54 12.95
CA ALA A 255 21.27 -24.21 12.63
C ALA A 255 22.08 -23.06 13.28
N ASN A 256 22.48 -23.22 14.56
CA ASN A 256 23.30 -22.20 15.23
C ASN A 256 24.70 -22.09 14.63
N GLU A 257 25.32 -23.18 14.20
CA GLU A 257 26.61 -23.16 13.51
C GLU A 257 26.53 -22.36 12.21
N ILE A 258 25.45 -22.55 11.45
CA ILE A 258 25.21 -21.77 10.21
C ILE A 258 25.10 -20.29 10.53
N TYR A 259 24.26 -19.89 11.49
CA TYR A 259 24.09 -18.49 11.86
C TYR A 259 25.39 -17.85 12.34
N ASN A 260 26.14 -18.53 13.20
CA ASN A 260 27.44 -18.04 13.67
C ASN A 260 28.43 -17.86 12.53
N SER A 261 28.50 -18.82 11.61
CA SER A 261 29.35 -18.70 10.42
C SER A 261 29.00 -17.53 9.53
N LEU A 262 27.72 -17.22 9.37
CA LEU A 262 27.26 -16.06 8.60
C LEU A 262 27.67 -14.74 9.27
N ILE A 263 27.54 -14.65 10.61
CA ILE A 263 27.99 -13.49 11.38
C ILE A 263 29.51 -13.31 11.32
N GLU A 264 30.29 -14.41 11.44
CA GLU A 264 31.74 -14.35 11.35
C GLU A 264 32.23 -13.83 9.99
N GLN A 265 31.50 -14.14 8.91
CA GLN A 265 31.84 -13.67 7.56
C GLN A 265 31.51 -12.18 7.35
N ASP A 266 30.38 -11.71 7.90
CA ASP A 266 29.93 -10.33 7.76
C ASP A 266 29.22 -9.85 9.04
N PRO A 267 30.00 -9.46 10.09
CA PRO A 267 29.45 -9.09 11.40
C PRO A 267 28.57 -7.85 11.39
N ASP A 268 28.78 -6.95 10.42
CA ASP A 268 28.08 -5.68 10.32
C ASP A 268 26.88 -5.73 9.37
N ASN A 269 26.56 -6.90 8.82
CA ASN A 269 25.44 -7.07 7.91
C ASN A 269 24.10 -7.10 8.66
N PRO A 270 23.30 -6.02 8.58
CA PRO A 270 22.05 -5.95 9.34
C PRO A 270 21.05 -7.02 8.94
N ASP A 271 21.06 -7.47 7.68
CA ASP A 271 20.10 -8.47 7.18
C ASP A 271 20.28 -9.83 7.86
N ILE A 272 21.53 -10.23 8.14
CA ILE A 272 21.83 -11.47 8.86
C ILE A 272 21.23 -11.41 10.25
N TRP A 273 21.52 -10.34 10.98
CA TRP A 273 21.05 -10.17 12.36
C TRP A 273 19.53 -10.04 12.45
N ILE A 274 18.90 -9.31 11.53
CA ILE A 274 17.44 -9.17 11.47
C ILE A 274 16.76 -10.54 11.28
N ARG A 275 17.29 -11.39 10.38
CA ARG A 275 16.74 -12.72 10.17
C ARG A 275 16.90 -13.62 11.40
N MET A 276 18.00 -13.50 12.12
CA MET A 276 18.20 -14.23 13.38
C MET A 276 17.19 -13.76 14.45
N VAL A 277 17.01 -12.45 14.61
CA VAL A 277 15.99 -11.89 15.51
C VAL A 277 14.62 -12.43 15.13
N GLU A 278 14.23 -12.33 13.86
CA GLU A 278 12.95 -12.81 13.34
C GLU A 278 12.76 -14.32 13.58
N GLY A 279 13.79 -15.13 13.34
CA GLY A 279 13.77 -16.58 13.58
C GLY A 279 13.52 -16.93 15.06
N GLN A 280 14.16 -16.22 16.00
CA GLN A 280 13.94 -16.44 17.44
C GLN A 280 12.56 -15.92 17.90
N ILE A 281 12.07 -14.82 17.34
CA ILE A 281 10.71 -14.33 17.58
C ILE A 281 9.68 -15.37 17.15
N ARG A 282 9.80 -15.90 15.93
CA ARG A 282 8.91 -16.98 15.44
C ARG A 282 8.96 -18.25 16.28
N ALA A 283 10.13 -18.54 16.86
CA ALA A 283 10.30 -19.67 17.78
C ALA A 283 9.78 -19.41 19.22
N GLY A 284 9.23 -18.21 19.48
CA GLY A 284 8.75 -17.79 20.81
C GLY A 284 9.85 -17.57 21.84
N LYS A 285 11.10 -17.33 21.39
CA LYS A 285 12.28 -17.15 22.26
C LYS A 285 12.66 -15.67 22.36
N GLY A 286 11.78 -14.83 22.94
CA GLY A 286 11.91 -13.38 22.99
C GLY A 286 13.25 -12.90 23.55
N GLN A 287 13.69 -13.44 24.71
CA GLN A 287 14.97 -13.04 25.32
C GLN A 287 16.16 -13.31 24.40
N LYS A 288 16.18 -14.46 23.71
CA LYS A 288 17.27 -14.79 22.77
C LYS A 288 17.24 -13.89 21.53
N ALA A 289 16.03 -13.53 21.06
CA ALA A 289 15.87 -12.56 19.99
C ALA A 289 16.41 -11.17 20.40
N LEU A 290 16.13 -10.76 21.64
CA LEU A 290 16.65 -9.51 22.20
C LEU A 290 18.19 -9.53 22.31
N ASP A 291 18.76 -10.64 22.76
CA ASP A 291 20.23 -10.79 22.82
C ASP A 291 20.86 -10.57 21.43
N TYR A 292 20.28 -11.13 20.37
CA TYR A 292 20.74 -10.86 18.99
C TYR A 292 20.52 -9.41 18.57
N ALA A 293 19.37 -8.83 18.91
CA ALA A 293 19.07 -7.44 18.56
C ALA A 293 20.03 -6.44 19.24
N LEU A 294 20.47 -6.72 20.46
CA LEU A 294 21.40 -5.88 21.22
C LEU A 294 22.85 -6.03 20.75
N ASN A 295 23.27 -7.26 20.36
CA ASN A 295 24.64 -7.58 19.95
C ASN A 295 24.89 -7.35 18.44
N GLY A 296 23.87 -7.06 17.65
CA GLY A 296 24.00 -6.79 16.22
C GLY A 296 24.50 -5.36 15.93
N PRO A 297 24.45 -4.94 14.65
CA PRO A 297 24.92 -3.64 14.23
C PRO A 297 24.38 -2.46 15.04
N THR A 298 25.20 -1.45 15.26
CA THR A 298 24.83 -0.29 16.08
C THR A 298 24.01 0.76 15.34
N THR A 299 23.73 0.55 14.05
CA THR A 299 22.99 1.50 13.22
C THR A 299 21.54 1.66 13.68
N TYR A 300 21.03 2.89 13.67
CA TYR A 300 19.62 3.16 14.03
C TYR A 300 18.63 2.38 13.18
N GLY A 301 18.89 2.28 11.86
CA GLY A 301 18.04 1.51 10.94
C GLY A 301 17.86 0.06 11.38
N TYR A 302 18.95 -0.60 11.77
CA TYR A 302 18.89 -1.97 12.28
C TYR A 302 18.08 -2.06 13.57
N LYS A 303 18.37 -1.21 14.57
CA LYS A 303 17.70 -1.22 15.88
C LYS A 303 16.20 -0.94 15.75
N LEU A 304 15.82 0.02 14.90
CA LEU A 304 14.41 0.33 14.64
C LEU A 304 13.70 -0.83 13.92
N THR A 305 14.36 -1.46 12.93
CA THR A 305 13.80 -2.64 12.27
C THR A 305 13.59 -3.79 13.25
N ALA A 306 14.58 -4.08 14.10
CA ALA A 306 14.46 -5.10 15.14
C ALA A 306 13.33 -4.77 16.14
N ALA A 307 13.23 -3.51 16.60
CA ALA A 307 12.15 -3.07 17.48
C ALA A 307 10.76 -3.27 16.83
N THR A 308 10.61 -2.96 15.54
CA THR A 308 9.36 -3.19 14.80
C THR A 308 8.96 -4.66 14.78
N LEU A 309 9.92 -5.59 14.61
CA LEU A 309 9.64 -7.04 14.66
C LEU A 309 9.10 -7.47 16.03
N PHE A 310 9.64 -6.94 17.13
CA PHE A 310 9.13 -7.21 18.47
C PHE A 310 7.73 -6.64 18.67
N LEU A 311 7.48 -5.40 18.19
CA LEU A 311 6.16 -4.77 18.28
C LEU A 311 5.09 -5.54 17.51
N ASP A 312 5.39 -5.97 16.29
CA ASP A 312 4.49 -6.78 15.46
C ASP A 312 4.17 -8.13 16.11
N ALA A 313 5.15 -8.71 16.81
CA ALA A 313 4.98 -9.94 17.59
C ALA A 313 4.35 -9.71 18.99
N ARG A 314 4.03 -8.47 19.37
CA ARG A 314 3.56 -8.05 20.70
C ARG A 314 4.50 -8.41 21.85
N MET A 315 5.78 -8.47 21.55
CA MET A 315 6.86 -8.65 22.55
C MET A 315 7.31 -7.28 23.03
N TYR A 316 6.42 -6.58 23.74
CA TYR A 316 6.62 -5.19 24.16
C TYR A 316 7.81 -4.99 25.10
N PRO A 317 8.08 -5.87 26.10
CA PRO A 317 9.24 -5.71 26.97
C PRO A 317 10.58 -5.77 26.23
N GLU A 318 10.68 -6.64 25.22
CA GLU A 318 11.89 -6.76 24.39
C GLU A 318 12.04 -5.55 23.46
N ALA A 319 10.96 -5.06 22.87
CA ALA A 319 10.97 -3.85 22.07
C ALA A 319 11.40 -2.64 22.89
N GLU A 320 10.86 -2.50 24.10
CA GLU A 320 11.18 -1.41 25.03
C GLU A 320 12.65 -1.44 25.44
N ALA A 321 13.16 -2.61 25.86
CA ALA A 321 14.56 -2.77 26.25
C ALA A 321 15.54 -2.38 25.11
N LEU A 322 15.17 -2.64 23.84
CA LEU A 322 15.97 -2.25 22.68
C LEU A 322 15.90 -0.74 22.42
N LEU A 323 14.72 -0.12 22.59
CA LEU A 323 14.47 1.30 22.32
C LEU A 323 14.94 2.21 23.45
N ASP A 324 14.98 1.74 24.70
CA ASP A 324 15.46 2.52 25.86
C ASP A 324 16.89 3.03 25.67
N GLY A 325 17.74 2.24 25.05
CA GLY A 325 19.10 2.67 24.68
C GLY A 325 19.14 3.83 23.65
N LEU A 326 18.05 4.09 22.94
CA LEU A 326 17.93 5.15 21.95
C LEU A 326 17.16 6.38 22.47
N LYS A 327 16.36 6.23 23.51
CA LYS A 327 15.47 7.27 24.07
C LYS A 327 16.22 8.56 24.45
N SER A 328 17.46 8.43 24.96
CA SER A 328 18.26 9.54 25.44
C SER A 328 19.38 9.96 24.49
N ASP A 329 19.45 9.36 23.30
CA ASP A 329 20.45 9.70 22.29
C ASP A 329 19.93 10.87 21.44
N PRO A 330 20.59 12.05 21.50
CA PRO A 330 20.16 13.23 20.74
C PRO A 330 20.22 13.04 19.20
N ASN A 331 20.93 12.02 18.73
CA ASN A 331 21.05 11.72 17.30
C ASN A 331 20.09 10.60 16.87
N ALA A 332 19.34 9.99 17.80
CA ALA A 332 18.39 8.97 17.46
C ALA A 332 17.26 9.54 16.57
N PRO A 333 16.77 8.77 15.60
CA PRO A 333 15.61 9.18 14.82
C PRO A 333 14.37 9.38 15.71
N ASP A 334 13.59 10.41 15.43
CA ASP A 334 12.36 10.72 16.20
C ASP A 334 11.32 9.59 16.17
N GLU A 335 11.43 8.66 15.22
CA GLU A 335 10.64 7.43 15.14
C GLU A 335 10.69 6.59 16.42
N VAL A 336 11.78 6.68 17.19
CA VAL A 336 11.92 6.02 18.50
C VAL A 336 10.76 6.44 19.42
N HIS A 337 10.43 7.74 19.46
CA HIS A 337 9.34 8.25 20.29
C HIS A 337 7.98 7.73 19.86
N PHE A 338 7.76 7.53 18.54
CA PHE A 338 6.51 6.95 18.04
C PHE A 338 6.34 5.49 18.48
N TYR A 339 7.42 4.70 18.44
CA TYR A 339 7.38 3.30 18.90
C TYR A 339 7.25 3.19 20.42
N LEU A 340 7.92 4.05 21.19
CA LEU A 340 7.74 4.13 22.65
C LEU A 340 6.32 4.56 23.03
N ALA A 341 5.73 5.50 22.28
CA ALA A 341 4.32 5.87 22.46
C ALA A 341 3.37 4.68 22.23
N ALA A 342 3.66 3.84 21.21
CA ALA A 342 2.87 2.64 20.98
C ALA A 342 2.97 1.63 22.13
N ILE A 343 4.16 1.46 22.72
CA ILE A 343 4.38 0.60 23.88
C ILE A 343 3.64 1.16 25.12
N ALA A 344 3.79 2.45 25.39
CA ALA A 344 3.12 3.11 26.50
C ALA A 344 1.59 2.94 26.40
N TYR A 345 1.02 3.07 25.20
CA TYR A 345 -0.42 2.90 24.94
C TYR A 345 -0.88 1.45 25.01
N GLU A 346 -0.21 0.55 24.30
CA GLU A 346 -0.68 -0.83 24.12
C GLU A 346 -0.33 -1.73 25.32
N TYR A 347 0.83 -1.52 25.94
CA TYR A 347 1.35 -2.39 26.99
C TYR A 347 1.21 -1.78 28.39
N HIS A 348 1.74 -0.57 28.61
CA HIS A 348 1.66 0.07 29.93
C HIS A 348 0.27 0.62 30.25
N LYS A 349 -0.55 0.89 29.20
CA LYS A 349 -1.84 1.57 29.32
C LYS A 349 -1.73 2.95 29.95
N ASP A 350 -0.57 3.58 29.82
CA ASP A 350 -0.29 4.91 30.34
C ASP A 350 -0.50 5.97 29.25
N VAL A 351 -1.68 6.61 29.30
CA VAL A 351 -2.06 7.63 28.34
C VAL A 351 -1.20 8.88 28.47
N GLN A 352 -0.76 9.24 29.69
CA GLN A 352 0.06 10.44 29.87
C GLN A 352 1.48 10.23 29.32
N GLU A 353 2.07 9.07 29.54
CA GLU A 353 3.36 8.72 28.95
C GLU A 353 3.27 8.67 27.43
N THR A 354 2.18 8.11 26.88
CA THR A 354 1.91 8.09 25.44
C THR A 354 1.88 9.51 24.86
N LEU A 355 1.15 10.43 25.50
CA LEU A 355 1.06 11.83 25.07
C LEU A 355 2.44 12.52 25.09
N ASN A 356 3.25 12.28 26.12
CA ASN A 356 4.59 12.85 26.26
C ASN A 356 5.52 12.39 25.10
N PHE A 357 5.50 11.11 24.77
CA PHE A 357 6.28 10.60 23.63
C PHE A 357 5.81 11.15 22.29
N LEU A 358 4.50 11.22 22.06
CA LEU A 358 3.95 11.77 20.81
C LEU A 358 4.23 13.28 20.67
N GLU A 359 4.32 14.01 21.77
CA GLU A 359 4.66 15.44 21.78
C GLU A 359 6.10 15.71 21.38
N SER A 360 7.00 14.77 21.66
CA SER A 360 8.42 14.88 21.29
C SER A 360 8.68 14.70 19.78
N ILE A 361 7.67 14.34 18.98
CA ILE A 361 7.81 14.14 17.52
C ILE A 361 7.67 15.50 16.83
N PRO A 362 8.70 16.00 16.12
CA PRO A 362 8.67 17.30 15.49
C PRO A 362 7.83 17.31 14.20
N PRO A 363 7.36 18.49 13.75
CA PRO A 363 6.48 18.63 12.58
C PRO A 363 7.06 18.11 11.25
N GLU A 364 8.37 18.08 11.13
CA GLU A 364 9.10 17.64 9.94
C GLU A 364 9.16 16.11 9.83
N ASN A 365 8.83 15.40 10.90
CA ASN A 365 8.87 13.94 10.93
C ASN A 365 7.68 13.33 10.18
N ARG A 366 7.93 12.26 9.43
CA ARG A 366 6.90 11.54 8.66
C ARG A 366 5.77 10.94 9.49
N PHE A 367 5.96 10.77 10.80
CA PHE A 367 4.94 10.26 11.73
C PHE A 367 4.15 11.38 12.41
N TYR A 368 4.50 12.65 12.18
CA TYR A 368 3.90 13.77 12.90
C TYR A 368 2.37 13.85 12.70
N ASP A 369 1.88 13.72 11.47
CA ASP A 369 0.43 13.69 11.20
C ASP A 369 -0.28 12.61 12.04
N ARG A 370 0.28 11.40 12.06
CA ARG A 370 -0.27 10.28 12.84
C ARG A 370 -0.18 10.55 14.34
N ALA A 371 0.94 11.09 14.81
CA ALA A 371 1.14 11.45 16.20
C ALA A 371 0.13 12.51 16.65
N LEU A 372 -0.10 13.53 15.83
CA LEU A 372 -1.05 14.59 16.10
C LEU A 372 -2.49 14.05 16.19
N ARG A 373 -2.91 13.22 15.25
CA ARG A 373 -4.24 12.57 15.26
C ARG A 373 -4.43 11.69 16.49
N LEU A 374 -3.43 10.90 16.86
CA LEU A 374 -3.50 10.05 18.05
C LEU A 374 -3.55 10.89 19.33
N ARG A 375 -2.79 12.00 19.43
CA ARG A 375 -2.88 12.93 20.56
C ARG A 375 -4.28 13.52 20.70
N ILE A 376 -4.86 13.97 19.59
CA ILE A 376 -6.23 14.50 19.55
C ILE A 376 -7.22 13.46 20.07
N GLN A 377 -7.13 12.21 19.57
CA GLN A 377 -7.99 11.12 19.99
C GLN A 377 -7.86 10.82 21.50
N LEU A 378 -6.63 10.73 22.01
CA LEU A 378 -6.39 10.45 23.42
C LEU A 378 -6.90 11.56 24.33
N LEU A 379 -6.74 12.83 23.93
CA LEU A 379 -7.26 13.98 24.67
C LEU A 379 -8.79 14.02 24.64
N HIS A 380 -9.38 13.68 23.51
CA HIS A 380 -10.83 13.51 23.37
C HIS A 380 -11.37 12.44 24.34
N ASP A 381 -10.74 11.27 24.38
CA ASP A 381 -11.15 10.15 25.25
C ASP A 381 -11.00 10.50 26.75
N GLN A 382 -10.05 11.39 27.08
CA GLN A 382 -9.89 11.97 28.42
C GLN A 382 -10.82 13.16 28.70
N GLN A 383 -11.70 13.54 27.77
CA GLN A 383 -12.56 14.72 27.88
C GLN A 383 -11.79 16.06 28.02
N ARG A 384 -10.53 16.10 27.60
CA ARG A 384 -9.68 17.29 27.54
C ARG A 384 -9.91 18.05 26.22
N TYR A 385 -11.13 18.54 26.07
CA TYR A 385 -11.64 19.06 24.79
C TYR A 385 -10.93 20.35 24.34
N GLU A 386 -10.51 21.22 25.27
CA GLU A 386 -9.78 22.43 24.94
C GLU A 386 -8.39 22.12 24.38
N ASP A 387 -7.68 21.16 24.99
CA ASP A 387 -6.36 20.73 24.52
C ASP A 387 -6.48 20.05 23.15
N ALA A 388 -7.49 19.18 22.96
CA ALA A 388 -7.78 18.55 21.67
C ALA A 388 -8.06 19.60 20.59
N MET A 389 -8.86 20.63 20.90
CA MET A 389 -9.18 21.72 19.97
C MET A 389 -7.93 22.49 19.54
N GLN A 390 -7.01 22.78 20.45
CA GLN A 390 -5.75 23.44 20.11
C GLN A 390 -4.94 22.63 19.08
N LEU A 391 -4.84 21.31 19.29
CA LEU A 391 -4.14 20.42 18.35
C LEU A 391 -4.87 20.29 17.02
N ILE A 392 -6.19 20.28 17.02
CA ILE A 392 -7.00 20.29 15.78
C ILE A 392 -6.71 21.54 14.95
N LEU A 393 -6.72 22.72 15.59
CA LEU A 393 -6.42 23.99 14.90
C LEU A 393 -4.97 24.04 14.39
N GLN A 394 -4.03 23.46 15.14
CA GLN A 394 -2.65 23.29 14.71
C GLN A 394 -2.58 22.40 13.45
N GLY A 395 -3.29 21.26 13.46
CA GLY A 395 -3.38 20.34 12.32
C GLY A 395 -3.96 21.02 11.08
N GLN A 396 -5.02 21.80 11.22
CA GLN A 396 -5.61 22.58 10.12
C GLN A 396 -4.63 23.59 9.51
N SER A 397 -3.78 24.19 10.35
CA SER A 397 -2.77 25.14 9.89
C SER A 397 -1.62 24.46 9.15
N GLN A 398 -1.20 23.31 9.61
CA GLN A 398 -0.06 22.58 9.05
C GLN A 398 -0.44 21.72 7.84
N PHE A 399 -1.67 21.21 7.83
CA PHE A 399 -2.19 20.31 6.80
C PHE A 399 -3.52 20.87 6.21
N PRO A 400 -3.49 22.03 5.54
CA PRO A 400 -4.70 22.75 5.11
C PRO A 400 -5.52 22.00 4.05
N THR A 401 -4.94 21.01 3.38
CA THR A 401 -5.61 20.14 2.40
C THR A 401 -6.24 18.90 3.03
N GLU A 402 -5.91 18.60 4.29
CA GLU A 402 -6.43 17.45 5.03
C GLU A 402 -7.76 17.79 5.69
N ARG A 403 -8.84 17.23 5.16
CA ARG A 403 -10.21 17.46 5.62
C ARG A 403 -10.48 16.92 7.04
N ASP A 404 -9.75 15.89 7.46
CA ASP A 404 -10.01 15.18 8.71
C ASP A 404 -9.94 16.09 9.93
N PHE A 405 -8.99 17.05 9.96
CA PHE A 405 -8.93 18.02 11.06
C PHE A 405 -10.14 18.93 11.13
N ARG A 406 -10.81 19.21 9.99
CA ARG A 406 -12.07 19.93 9.98
C ARG A 406 -13.24 19.09 10.47
N LEU A 407 -13.26 17.82 10.09
CA LEU A 407 -14.25 16.88 10.61
C LEU A 407 -14.09 16.70 12.14
N MET A 408 -12.85 16.55 12.62
CA MET A 408 -12.56 16.49 14.07
C MET A 408 -13.05 17.74 14.82
N GLU A 409 -12.85 18.92 14.26
CA GLU A 409 -13.37 20.19 14.84
C GLU A 409 -14.90 20.17 14.97
N ILE A 410 -15.58 19.79 13.89
CA ILE A 410 -17.05 19.74 13.86
C ILE A 410 -17.57 18.72 14.87
N HIS A 411 -17.00 17.51 14.87
CA HIS A 411 -17.39 16.47 15.82
C HIS A 411 -17.16 16.86 17.27
N LEU A 412 -16.06 17.56 17.56
CA LEU A 412 -15.77 18.03 18.91
C LEU A 412 -16.77 19.08 19.38
N TYR A 413 -17.22 19.98 18.49
CA TYR A 413 -18.29 20.92 18.81
C TYR A 413 -19.64 20.23 18.99
N LEU A 414 -19.98 19.23 18.16
CA LEU A 414 -21.21 18.44 18.30
C LEU A 414 -21.26 17.72 19.64
N LEU A 415 -20.15 17.11 20.06
CA LEU A 415 -20.04 16.41 21.35
C LEU A 415 -20.25 17.33 22.55
N GLN A 416 -19.93 18.61 22.41
CA GLN A 416 -20.10 19.63 23.46
C GLN A 416 -21.44 20.38 23.33
N ASP A 417 -22.37 19.94 22.50
CA ASP A 417 -23.64 20.63 22.18
C ASP A 417 -23.46 22.07 21.67
N ARG A 418 -22.27 22.39 21.14
CA ARG A 418 -21.92 23.70 20.58
C ARG A 418 -22.31 23.79 19.11
N TYR A 419 -23.60 23.59 18.84
CA TYR A 419 -24.14 23.44 17.48
C TYR A 419 -23.94 24.66 16.59
N LYS A 420 -23.83 25.88 17.14
CA LYS A 420 -23.59 27.11 16.34
C LYS A 420 -22.16 27.17 15.82
N GLU A 421 -21.20 26.79 16.66
CA GLU A 421 -19.80 26.70 16.27
C GLU A 421 -19.59 25.53 15.30
N ALA A 422 -20.22 24.40 15.54
CA ALA A 422 -20.25 23.28 14.60
C ALA A 422 -20.77 23.68 13.23
N LEU A 423 -21.85 24.47 13.17
CA LEU A 423 -22.40 24.97 11.91
C LEU A 423 -21.41 25.88 11.17
N THR A 424 -20.71 26.75 11.92
CA THR A 424 -19.72 27.65 11.31
C THR A 424 -18.57 26.86 10.70
N ALA A 425 -18.04 25.87 11.43
CA ALA A 425 -16.96 24.99 10.97
C ALA A 425 -17.41 24.13 9.78
N ALA A 426 -18.61 23.53 9.84
CA ALA A 426 -19.17 22.72 8.77
C ALA A 426 -19.43 23.53 7.50
N THR A 427 -19.92 24.79 7.63
CA THR A 427 -20.11 25.68 6.50
C THR A 427 -18.77 26.00 5.81
N ALA A 428 -17.72 26.27 6.61
CA ALA A 428 -16.39 26.52 6.06
C ALA A 428 -15.82 25.27 5.37
N ALA A 429 -15.99 24.08 5.96
CA ALA A 429 -15.56 22.82 5.36
C ALA A 429 -16.28 22.56 4.03
N GLN A 430 -17.61 22.73 3.98
CA GLN A 430 -18.40 22.54 2.75
C GLN A 430 -18.01 23.52 1.63
N GLN A 431 -17.54 24.72 1.95
CA GLN A 431 -17.03 25.64 0.95
C GLN A 431 -15.71 25.21 0.33
N ILE A 432 -14.84 24.55 1.13
CA ILE A 432 -13.53 24.06 0.66
C ILE A 432 -13.71 22.76 -0.13
N TRP A 433 -14.57 21.86 0.33
CA TRP A 433 -14.81 20.53 -0.26
C TRP A 433 -16.30 20.32 -0.62
N PRO A 434 -16.81 21.03 -1.62
CA PRO A 434 -18.26 21.05 -1.93
C PRO A 434 -18.81 19.71 -2.44
N SER A 435 -17.96 18.84 -2.96
CA SER A 435 -18.34 17.51 -3.49
C SER A 435 -18.00 16.35 -2.56
N ASP A 436 -17.53 16.63 -1.35
CA ASP A 436 -17.18 15.59 -0.38
C ASP A 436 -18.43 15.14 0.37
N ASP A 437 -18.77 13.85 0.24
CA ASP A 437 -20.00 13.30 0.82
C ASP A 437 -19.94 13.19 2.33
N GLU A 438 -18.76 12.93 2.92
CA GLU A 438 -18.59 12.87 4.38
C GLU A 438 -18.76 14.23 5.04
N ILE A 439 -18.19 15.29 4.45
CA ILE A 439 -18.39 16.66 4.91
C ILE A 439 -19.86 17.06 4.76
N ALA A 440 -20.49 16.73 3.64
CA ALA A 440 -21.91 17.00 3.41
C ALA A 440 -22.80 16.27 4.42
N TYR A 441 -22.45 15.01 4.76
CA TYR A 441 -23.17 14.24 5.77
C TYR A 441 -23.06 14.88 7.17
N VAL A 442 -21.83 15.21 7.59
CA VAL A 442 -21.59 15.86 8.89
C VAL A 442 -22.27 17.23 8.94
N TYR A 443 -22.25 18.01 7.84
CA TYR A 443 -22.99 19.27 7.76
C TYR A 443 -24.50 19.06 7.91
N GLY A 444 -25.06 18.06 7.25
CA GLY A 444 -26.47 17.67 7.41
C GLY A 444 -26.79 17.29 8.85
N SER A 445 -25.92 16.54 9.53
CA SER A 445 -26.08 16.15 10.93
C SER A 445 -26.07 17.37 11.87
N VAL A 446 -25.21 18.36 11.63
CA VAL A 446 -25.21 19.63 12.36
C VAL A 446 -26.51 20.40 12.17
N LEU A 447 -27.03 20.44 10.96
CA LEU A 447 -28.33 21.08 10.67
C LEU A 447 -29.47 20.38 11.41
N ASP A 448 -29.45 19.06 11.48
CA ASP A 448 -30.44 18.27 12.21
C ASP A 448 -30.41 18.56 13.73
N SER A 449 -29.21 18.58 14.33
CA SER A 449 -28.99 18.94 15.74
C SER A 449 -29.50 20.36 16.07
N LEU A 450 -29.49 21.28 15.09
CA LEU A 450 -30.08 22.62 15.22
C LEU A 450 -31.59 22.65 14.98
N GLY A 451 -32.24 21.51 14.73
CA GLY A 451 -33.66 21.42 14.40
C GLY A 451 -34.02 21.88 12.96
N ARG A 452 -33.02 22.14 12.12
CA ARG A 452 -33.18 22.57 10.70
C ARG A 452 -33.42 21.36 9.81
N LYS A 453 -34.37 20.48 10.19
CA LYS A 453 -34.62 19.15 9.59
C LYS A 453 -34.86 19.17 8.08
N ARG A 454 -35.48 20.24 7.53
CA ARG A 454 -35.70 20.33 6.08
C ARG A 454 -34.39 20.52 5.31
N GLU A 455 -33.48 21.30 5.85
CA GLU A 455 -32.18 21.56 5.23
C GLU A 455 -31.26 20.35 5.37
N ALA A 456 -31.28 19.69 6.53
CA ALA A 456 -30.60 18.43 6.75
C ALA A 456 -31.04 17.36 5.72
N LEU A 457 -32.35 17.18 5.57
CA LEU A 457 -32.92 16.24 4.60
C LEU A 457 -32.48 16.56 3.16
N ALA A 458 -32.54 17.84 2.76
CA ALA A 458 -32.11 18.26 1.44
C ALA A 458 -30.62 17.96 1.19
N MET A 459 -29.76 18.11 2.21
CA MET A 459 -28.35 17.78 2.14
C MET A 459 -28.15 16.27 1.94
N MET A 460 -28.81 15.43 2.74
CA MET A 460 -28.74 13.98 2.63
C MET A 460 -29.30 13.47 1.29
N GLU A 461 -30.38 14.06 0.78
CA GLU A 461 -30.88 13.74 -0.57
C GLU A 461 -29.86 14.09 -1.66
N SER A 462 -29.08 15.16 -1.48
CA SER A 462 -28.01 15.51 -2.42
C SER A 462 -26.86 14.48 -2.42
N ILE A 463 -26.57 13.86 -1.26
CA ILE A 463 -25.61 12.76 -1.17
C ILE A 463 -26.16 11.52 -1.89
N VAL A 464 -27.40 11.12 -1.60
CA VAL A 464 -28.05 9.98 -2.27
C VAL A 464 -28.08 10.15 -3.79
N ALA A 465 -28.26 11.36 -4.27
CA ALA A 465 -28.27 11.66 -5.72
C ALA A 465 -26.89 11.50 -6.37
N ARG A 466 -25.78 11.79 -5.65
CA ARG A 466 -24.40 11.61 -6.12
C ARG A 466 -23.88 10.19 -5.89
N ASN A 467 -24.20 9.63 -4.73
CA ASN A 467 -23.77 8.31 -4.29
C ASN A 467 -24.99 7.48 -3.83
N PRO A 468 -25.66 6.78 -4.74
CA PRO A 468 -26.86 5.97 -4.43
C PRO A 468 -26.58 4.76 -3.53
N GLU A 469 -25.35 4.48 -3.20
CA GLU A 469 -24.95 3.35 -2.33
C GLU A 469 -24.51 3.82 -0.93
N ASP A 470 -24.55 5.11 -0.65
CA ASP A 470 -24.23 5.65 0.68
C ASP A 470 -25.30 5.26 1.70
N TYR A 471 -25.01 4.21 2.47
CA TYR A 471 -25.97 3.64 3.41
C TYR A 471 -26.38 4.60 4.52
N GLN A 472 -25.50 5.53 4.93
CA GLN A 472 -25.80 6.49 5.99
C GLN A 472 -26.79 7.54 5.49
N ALA A 473 -26.57 8.10 4.32
CA ALA A 473 -27.49 9.06 3.71
C ALA A 473 -28.83 8.41 3.32
N LEU A 474 -28.80 7.18 2.77
CA LEU A 474 -30.00 6.37 2.48
C LEU A 474 -30.82 6.15 3.74
N ASN A 475 -30.18 5.74 4.84
CA ASN A 475 -30.84 5.53 6.13
C ASN A 475 -31.46 6.81 6.68
N TYR A 476 -30.70 7.92 6.65
CA TYR A 476 -31.21 9.21 7.14
C TYR A 476 -32.46 9.66 6.36
N VAL A 477 -32.42 9.61 5.02
CA VAL A 477 -33.54 10.02 4.16
C VAL A 477 -34.73 9.09 4.40
N GLY A 478 -34.51 7.78 4.40
CA GLY A 478 -35.55 6.78 4.62
C GLY A 478 -36.24 6.92 5.99
N TYR A 479 -35.44 7.06 7.05
CA TYR A 479 -35.95 7.30 8.40
C TYR A 479 -36.74 8.61 8.49
N SER A 480 -36.21 9.71 7.92
CA SER A 480 -36.90 11.01 7.92
C SER A 480 -38.26 10.98 7.22
N LEU A 481 -38.39 10.21 6.14
CA LEU A 481 -39.66 10.00 5.44
C LEU A 481 -40.63 9.17 6.30
N ALA A 482 -40.14 8.08 6.93
CA ALA A 482 -40.93 7.22 7.82
C ALA A 482 -41.44 8.01 9.04
N GLU A 483 -40.59 8.80 9.68
CA GLU A 483 -40.95 9.66 10.82
C GLU A 483 -42.07 10.64 10.46
N GLN A 484 -41.97 11.29 9.30
CA GLN A 484 -42.99 12.21 8.80
C GLN A 484 -44.28 11.52 8.29
N GLY A 485 -44.28 10.21 8.14
CA GLY A 485 -45.37 9.45 7.53
C GLY A 485 -45.60 9.79 6.05
N LYS A 486 -44.52 10.20 5.34
CA LYS A 486 -44.57 10.61 3.94
C LYS A 486 -43.82 9.64 3.06
N ASP A 487 -44.38 9.36 1.89
CA ASP A 487 -43.75 8.52 0.87
C ASP A 487 -43.14 7.24 1.46
N LEU A 488 -43.94 6.50 2.24
CA LEU A 488 -43.47 5.34 3.00
C LEU A 488 -42.93 4.23 2.09
N ASP A 489 -43.41 4.13 0.85
CA ASP A 489 -42.87 3.19 -0.14
C ASP A 489 -41.44 3.53 -0.51
N ARG A 490 -41.17 4.81 -0.76
CA ARG A 490 -39.79 5.27 -1.00
C ARG A 490 -38.91 5.08 0.25
N ALA A 491 -39.44 5.34 1.45
CA ALA A 491 -38.72 5.14 2.70
C ALA A 491 -38.22 3.70 2.82
N VAL A 492 -39.09 2.73 2.61
CA VAL A 492 -38.75 1.30 2.65
C VAL A 492 -37.68 0.96 1.60
N LEU A 493 -37.83 1.41 0.35
CA LEU A 493 -36.87 1.14 -0.71
C LEU A 493 -35.45 1.68 -0.37
N LEU A 494 -35.37 2.91 0.18
CA LEU A 494 -34.09 3.50 0.59
C LEU A 494 -33.45 2.74 1.75
N LEU A 495 -34.26 2.33 2.74
CA LEU A 495 -33.78 1.60 3.91
C LEU A 495 -33.37 0.16 3.56
N GLU A 496 -34.07 -0.50 2.64
CA GLU A 496 -33.66 -1.79 2.10
C GLU A 496 -32.32 -1.67 1.34
N ALA A 497 -32.14 -0.60 0.55
CA ALA A 497 -30.87 -0.33 -0.12
C ALA A 497 -29.74 -0.07 0.89
N ALA A 498 -30.00 0.68 1.96
CA ALA A 498 -29.05 0.88 3.05
C ALA A 498 -28.69 -0.43 3.75
N LEU A 499 -29.70 -1.25 4.06
CA LEU A 499 -29.50 -2.54 4.73
C LEU A 499 -28.72 -3.53 3.87
N LYS A 500 -28.84 -3.46 2.54
CA LYS A 500 -28.04 -4.27 1.61
C LYS A 500 -26.54 -3.94 1.69
N GLN A 501 -26.19 -2.66 1.90
CA GLN A 501 -24.81 -2.22 2.05
C GLN A 501 -24.24 -2.52 3.45
N ALA A 502 -25.08 -2.43 4.49
CA ALA A 502 -24.70 -2.68 5.87
C ALA A 502 -25.70 -3.64 6.57
N PRO A 503 -25.63 -4.96 6.32
CA PRO A 503 -26.67 -5.92 6.72
C PRO A 503 -26.85 -6.11 8.23
N ASP A 504 -25.81 -5.91 9.03
CA ASP A 504 -25.80 -6.12 10.48
C ASP A 504 -25.65 -4.80 11.25
N HIS A 505 -26.40 -3.79 10.83
CA HIS A 505 -26.41 -2.47 11.45
C HIS A 505 -27.74 -2.22 12.16
N ALA A 506 -27.72 -2.12 13.49
CA ALA A 506 -28.94 -2.05 14.30
C ALA A 506 -29.82 -0.84 13.96
N TYR A 507 -29.22 0.33 13.74
CA TYR A 507 -29.95 1.56 13.39
C TYR A 507 -30.68 1.48 12.04
N ILE A 508 -30.09 0.78 11.05
CA ILE A 508 -30.74 0.61 9.74
C ILE A 508 -31.91 -0.37 9.86
N LEU A 509 -31.73 -1.46 10.61
CA LEU A 509 -32.80 -2.41 10.88
C LEU A 509 -33.95 -1.77 11.63
N ASP A 510 -33.66 -0.93 12.61
CA ASP A 510 -34.64 -0.17 13.37
C ASP A 510 -35.39 0.83 12.50
N SER A 511 -34.67 1.62 11.69
CA SER A 511 -35.28 2.55 10.73
C SER A 511 -36.21 1.84 9.75
N LEU A 512 -35.82 0.66 9.25
CA LEU A 512 -36.65 -0.14 8.35
C LEU A 512 -37.86 -0.73 9.09
N ALA A 513 -37.67 -1.20 10.33
CA ALA A 513 -38.78 -1.65 11.18
C ALA A 513 -39.80 -0.54 11.40
N TRP A 514 -39.31 0.68 11.70
CA TRP A 514 -40.16 1.85 11.87
C TRP A 514 -40.93 2.21 10.59
N ALA A 515 -40.28 2.16 9.43
CA ALA A 515 -40.95 2.41 8.15
C ALA A 515 -42.07 1.39 7.86
N HIS A 516 -41.85 0.11 8.10
CA HIS A 516 -42.87 -0.94 7.99
C HIS A 516 -44.01 -0.72 8.99
N PHE A 517 -43.68 -0.40 10.24
CA PHE A 517 -44.69 -0.09 11.26
C PHE A 517 -45.58 1.09 10.83
N ARG A 518 -44.99 2.17 10.32
CA ARG A 518 -45.73 3.34 9.83
C ARG A 518 -46.61 3.03 8.59
N ARG A 519 -46.29 1.95 7.84
CA ARG A 519 -47.13 1.40 6.76
C ARG A 519 -48.23 0.47 7.25
N GLY A 520 -48.22 0.09 8.54
CA GLY A 520 -49.14 -0.89 9.12
C GLY A 520 -48.72 -2.35 8.91
N GLU A 521 -47.48 -2.60 8.52
CA GLU A 521 -46.90 -3.93 8.28
C GLU A 521 -46.23 -4.44 9.56
N ASN A 522 -47.05 -4.73 10.59
CA ASN A 522 -46.56 -4.97 11.95
C ASN A 522 -45.73 -6.25 12.07
N ALA A 523 -46.00 -7.29 11.24
CA ALA A 523 -45.24 -8.54 11.28
C ALA A 523 -43.78 -8.37 10.81
N GLU A 524 -43.58 -7.65 9.72
CA GLU A 524 -42.27 -7.29 9.15
C GLU A 524 -41.52 -6.38 10.12
N ALA A 525 -42.18 -5.34 10.64
CA ALA A 525 -41.63 -4.44 11.62
C ALA A 525 -41.15 -5.19 12.86
N TRP A 526 -41.92 -6.11 13.38
CA TRP A 526 -41.58 -6.92 14.54
C TRP A 526 -40.35 -7.82 14.32
N ALA A 527 -40.27 -8.45 13.16
CA ALA A 527 -39.11 -9.28 12.83
C ALA A 527 -37.81 -8.47 12.78
N LEU A 528 -37.86 -7.27 12.19
CA LEU A 528 -36.70 -6.39 12.03
C LEU A 528 -36.24 -5.76 13.34
N VAL A 529 -37.18 -5.21 14.16
CA VAL A 529 -36.77 -4.55 15.43
C VAL A 529 -36.22 -5.56 16.43
N ARG A 530 -36.71 -6.81 16.45
CA ARG A 530 -36.12 -7.89 17.25
C ARG A 530 -34.68 -8.21 16.82
N ARG A 531 -34.42 -8.19 15.53
CA ARG A 531 -33.07 -8.38 15.02
C ARG A 531 -32.18 -7.20 15.41
N ALA A 532 -32.66 -5.96 15.29
CA ALA A 532 -31.94 -4.77 15.70
C ALA A 532 -31.49 -4.83 17.17
N THR A 533 -32.43 -5.16 18.09
CA THR A 533 -32.11 -5.26 19.54
C THR A 533 -31.17 -6.42 19.89
N SER A 534 -30.96 -7.40 19.01
CA SER A 534 -30.03 -8.52 19.22
C SER A 534 -28.59 -8.24 18.78
N LEU A 535 -28.34 -7.13 18.09
CA LEU A 535 -27.01 -6.73 17.64
C LEU A 535 -26.24 -5.99 18.74
N PRO A 536 -24.89 -5.97 18.67
CA PRO A 536 -24.05 -5.28 19.67
C PRO A 536 -24.35 -3.77 19.82
N ASP A 537 -24.74 -3.09 18.73
CA ASP A 537 -25.12 -1.69 18.64
C ASP A 537 -26.65 -1.46 18.86
N GLY A 538 -27.39 -2.51 19.19
CA GLY A 538 -28.85 -2.48 19.44
C GLY A 538 -29.29 -1.98 20.81
N GLY A 539 -28.36 -1.43 21.61
CA GLY A 539 -28.63 -0.91 22.95
C GLY A 539 -29.17 0.52 23.02
N ASP A 540 -29.33 1.19 21.87
CA ASP A 540 -29.78 2.58 21.80
C ASP A 540 -31.23 2.74 22.33
N PRO A 541 -31.51 3.76 23.15
CA PRO A 541 -32.86 4.03 23.70
C PRO A 541 -33.93 4.17 22.61
N THR A 542 -33.65 4.77 21.47
CA THR A 542 -34.59 4.95 20.36
C THR A 542 -35.04 3.62 19.79
N ILE A 543 -34.12 2.66 19.63
CA ILE A 543 -34.44 1.30 19.15
C ILE A 543 -35.39 0.60 20.13
N TRP A 544 -35.19 0.77 21.42
CA TRP A 544 -36.06 0.21 22.44
C TRP A 544 -37.41 0.92 22.55
N GLU A 545 -37.50 2.21 22.26
CA GLU A 545 -38.76 2.94 22.14
C GLU A 545 -39.58 2.40 20.97
N HIS A 546 -38.97 2.30 19.78
CA HIS A 546 -39.64 1.69 18.61
C HIS A 546 -40.03 0.22 18.86
N TYR A 547 -39.18 -0.54 19.55
CA TYR A 547 -39.51 -1.91 19.96
C TYR A 547 -40.79 -1.95 20.81
N GLY A 548 -40.92 -1.02 21.77
CA GLY A 548 -42.10 -0.92 22.62
C GLY A 548 -43.37 -0.57 21.82
N ASP A 549 -43.26 0.40 20.91
CA ASP A 549 -44.40 0.84 20.08
C ASP A 549 -44.88 -0.27 19.12
N ILE A 550 -43.91 -0.93 18.45
CA ILE A 550 -44.22 -2.05 17.55
C ILE A 550 -44.79 -3.27 18.31
N ALA A 551 -44.28 -3.53 19.53
CA ALA A 551 -44.78 -4.64 20.34
C ALA A 551 -46.22 -4.44 20.84
N ASN A 552 -46.69 -3.20 20.97
CA ASN A 552 -48.01 -2.85 21.44
C ASN A 552 -49.05 -2.82 20.32
N ALA A 553 -48.67 -2.85 19.06
CA ALA A 553 -49.53 -2.78 17.89
C ALA A 553 -49.86 -4.17 17.32
#